data_ce4eee4a562f5564a4c1509d5178ec35
#
_entry.id   ce4eee4a562f5564a4c1509d5178ec35
#
_cell.length_a   1.000
_cell.length_b   1.000
_cell.length_c   1.000
_cell.angle_alpha   90.00
_cell.angle_beta   90.00
_cell.angle_gamma   90.00
#
_symmetry.space_group_name_H-M   'P 1'
#
loop_
_entity.id
_entity.type
_entity.pdbx_description
1 polymer ?
#
loop_
_entity_poly.entity_id
_entity_poly.type
_entity_poly.pdbx_seq_one_letter_code
_entity_poly.pdbx_strand_id
1 'polypeptide(L)'
;TRRPEFAGVAAPAVLLLAVRRPTRPARIAVTASPSAVKLTESEQAELTVTVTRQGDHSVDLLLHPRYAVVPGTAGGQRDGEPGLSAGTSGLPFQVTRTGRRSLGVLEVTLWDRWRLTEGHATVELPIVDCYPMPAAQQQRVVLSRLPSRLGEHPSRSSGEGLEFTGVREFVAGDRQRRINWPATTRRGRLQLNTFAAERTQNVVIIADASSDVGEPGSTPVDLGFRGAAGAARAYLAVRDRVGLIVYQRSVRWVAPGLGARQYYRIMDLMLLEHARVADPTRAAALTRLPRAALPPGSLILVFSPLLDRRLVETVRDLRERGFSVLIIDVLNAEPAGSNDSVSGLARRVWRMEQDAIRFSLRELGIPLVRWDGRQSLDEPLAPYTRRVMVMRR
;
A
#
# COMPACT_ATOMS: atom_id res chain seq x y z
N THR A 1 -54.20 -21.72 -45.10
CA THR A 1 -54.99 -20.53 -44.71
C THR A 1 -54.18 -19.27 -44.99
N ARG A 2 -54.41 -18.69 -46.17
CA ARG A 2 -53.80 -17.38 -46.52
C ARG A 2 -54.64 -16.28 -45.80
N ARG A 3 -54.10 -15.71 -44.79
CA ARG A 3 -54.67 -14.52 -44.11
C ARG A 3 -54.05 -13.24 -44.70
N PRO A 4 -54.69 -12.55 -45.61
CA PRO A 4 -54.13 -11.34 -46.25
C PRO A 4 -53.90 -10.19 -45.28
N GLU A 5 -54.55 -10.25 -44.15
CA GLU A 5 -54.44 -9.25 -43.07
C GLU A 5 -53.00 -9.10 -42.52
N PHE A 6 -52.25 -10.22 -42.50
CA PHE A 6 -50.85 -10.17 -42.08
C PHE A 6 -49.92 -9.56 -43.12
N ALA A 7 -50.30 -9.54 -44.40
CA ALA A 7 -49.53 -8.86 -45.43
C ALA A 7 -49.53 -7.34 -45.24
N GLY A 8 -50.67 -6.79 -44.80
CA GLY A 8 -50.81 -5.36 -44.53
C GLY A 8 -49.97 -4.90 -43.34
N VAL A 9 -49.87 -5.73 -42.31
CA VAL A 9 -49.02 -5.42 -41.11
C VAL A 9 -47.54 -5.64 -41.41
N ALA A 10 -47.20 -6.60 -42.26
CA ALA A 10 -45.80 -6.87 -42.63
C ALA A 10 -45.26 -5.94 -43.73
N ALA A 11 -46.14 -5.38 -44.57
CA ALA A 11 -45.75 -4.53 -45.71
C ALA A 11 -44.83 -3.38 -45.36
N PRO A 12 -45.05 -2.58 -44.29
CA PRO A 12 -44.14 -1.53 -43.94
C PRO A 12 -42.77 -2.04 -43.49
N ALA A 13 -42.72 -3.19 -42.76
CA ALA A 13 -41.48 -3.81 -42.36
C ALA A 13 -40.69 -4.38 -43.56
N VAL A 14 -41.37 -5.02 -44.51
CA VAL A 14 -40.77 -5.52 -45.76
C VAL A 14 -40.32 -4.38 -46.65
N LEU A 15 -41.05 -3.29 -46.71
CA LEU A 15 -40.69 -2.08 -47.48
C LEU A 15 -39.46 -1.41 -46.87
N LEU A 16 -39.40 -1.36 -45.54
CA LEU A 16 -38.25 -0.83 -44.78
C LEU A 16 -37.01 -1.70 -45.00
N LEU A 17 -37.13 -3.01 -45.01
CA LEU A 17 -36.06 -3.96 -45.32
C LEU A 17 -35.64 -3.95 -46.79
N ALA A 18 -36.58 -3.71 -47.72
CA ALA A 18 -36.30 -3.62 -49.15
C ALA A 18 -35.59 -2.31 -49.55
N VAL A 19 -35.96 -1.22 -48.89
CA VAL A 19 -35.33 0.12 -49.09
C VAL A 19 -34.01 0.22 -48.41
N ARG A 20 -33.81 -0.49 -47.30
CA ARG A 20 -32.61 -0.53 -46.53
C ARG A 20 -31.96 -1.89 -46.59
N ARG A 21 -31.06 -2.06 -47.56
CA ARG A 21 -30.18 -3.24 -47.58
C ARG A 21 -29.39 -3.26 -46.28
N PRO A 22 -29.34 -4.40 -45.52
CA PRO A 22 -28.48 -4.49 -44.36
C PRO A 22 -27.04 -4.19 -44.76
N THR A 23 -26.53 -3.09 -44.33
CA THR A 23 -25.12 -2.73 -44.56
C THR A 23 -24.25 -3.72 -43.81
N ARG A 24 -23.18 -4.22 -44.44
CA ARG A 24 -22.19 -5.07 -43.76
C ARG A 24 -21.77 -4.42 -42.46
N PRO A 25 -21.61 -5.20 -41.37
CA PRO A 25 -21.14 -4.63 -40.10
C PRO A 25 -19.86 -3.80 -40.32
N ALA A 26 -19.90 -2.57 -39.93
CA ALA A 26 -18.76 -1.69 -40.11
C ALA A 26 -17.54 -2.27 -39.37
N ARG A 27 -16.38 -2.18 -39.95
CA ARG A 27 -15.11 -2.48 -39.21
C ARG A 27 -14.96 -1.46 -38.12
N ILE A 28 -14.91 -1.95 -36.88
CA ILE A 28 -14.74 -1.15 -35.68
C ILE A 28 -13.32 -1.39 -35.20
N ALA A 29 -12.58 -0.31 -34.99
CA ALA A 29 -11.33 -0.34 -34.27
C ALA A 29 -11.50 0.44 -32.95
N VAL A 30 -11.26 -0.23 -31.84
CA VAL A 30 -11.32 0.36 -30.49
C VAL A 30 -9.94 0.35 -29.91
N THR A 31 -9.50 1.49 -29.41
CA THR A 31 -8.21 1.64 -28.75
C THR A 31 -8.40 2.32 -27.39
N ALA A 32 -7.69 1.85 -26.38
CA ALA A 32 -7.69 2.42 -25.05
C ALA A 32 -6.29 3.00 -24.75
N SER A 33 -6.23 4.19 -24.23
CA SER A 33 -4.99 4.92 -23.90
C SER A 33 -5.11 5.59 -22.53
N PRO A 34 -4.03 5.58 -21.73
CA PRO A 34 -2.71 4.96 -21.93
C PRO A 34 -2.73 3.44 -21.73
N SER A 35 -1.73 2.75 -22.26
CA SER A 35 -1.60 1.28 -22.19
C SER A 35 -1.19 0.75 -20.81
N ALA A 36 -0.69 1.62 -19.92
CA ALA A 36 -0.36 1.33 -18.53
C ALA A 36 -0.61 2.58 -17.69
N VAL A 37 -1.16 2.38 -16.49
CA VAL A 37 -1.49 3.48 -15.58
C VAL A 37 -0.86 3.18 -14.22
N LYS A 38 -0.22 4.19 -13.63
CA LYS A 38 0.32 4.14 -12.27
C LYS A 38 -0.44 5.13 -11.41
N LEU A 39 -1.06 4.62 -10.35
CA LEU A 39 -1.91 5.39 -9.46
C LEU A 39 -1.57 5.07 -8.00
N THR A 40 -1.97 5.96 -7.13
CA THR A 40 -2.07 5.71 -5.70
C THR A 40 -3.53 5.31 -5.37
N GLU A 41 -3.74 4.56 -4.30
CA GLU A 41 -5.10 4.22 -3.84
C GLU A 41 -5.97 5.48 -3.72
N SER A 42 -7.23 5.33 -4.14
CA SER A 42 -8.23 6.40 -4.15
C SER A 42 -7.94 7.58 -5.10
N GLU A 43 -6.87 7.53 -5.88
CA GLU A 43 -6.61 8.50 -6.93
C GLU A 43 -7.56 8.27 -8.10
N GLN A 44 -8.12 9.36 -8.63
CA GLN A 44 -8.96 9.33 -9.82
C GLN A 44 -8.10 9.46 -11.07
N ALA A 45 -8.41 8.66 -12.07
CA ALA A 45 -7.78 8.72 -13.38
C ALA A 45 -8.82 8.58 -14.47
N GLU A 46 -8.43 8.96 -15.65
CA GLU A 46 -9.29 8.91 -16.84
C GLU A 46 -8.62 8.04 -17.91
N LEU A 47 -9.40 7.11 -18.45
CA LEU A 47 -8.99 6.29 -19.58
C LEU A 47 -9.65 6.84 -20.83
N THR A 48 -8.85 7.20 -21.82
CA THR A 48 -9.34 7.67 -23.11
C THR A 48 -9.61 6.48 -24.01
N VAL A 49 -10.86 6.28 -24.39
CA VAL A 49 -11.26 5.25 -25.35
C VAL A 49 -11.59 5.93 -26.68
N THR A 50 -10.90 5.51 -27.74
CA THR A 50 -11.15 6.01 -29.10
C THR A 50 -11.77 4.92 -29.92
N VAL A 51 -12.95 5.19 -30.44
CA VAL A 51 -13.69 4.31 -31.35
C VAL A 51 -13.63 4.88 -32.74
N THR A 52 -12.95 4.19 -33.64
CA THR A 52 -12.87 4.53 -35.07
C THR A 52 -13.75 3.58 -35.88
N ARG A 53 -14.61 4.12 -36.70
CA ARG A 53 -15.59 3.38 -37.49
C ARG A 53 -15.66 3.86 -38.94
N GLN A 54 -16.17 2.97 -39.80
CA GLN A 54 -16.66 3.33 -41.13
C GLN A 54 -18.20 3.21 -41.13
N GLY A 55 -18.93 4.34 -41.25
CA GLY A 55 -20.40 4.35 -41.33
C GLY A 55 -21.08 5.20 -40.23
N ASP A 56 -22.40 5.33 -40.30
CA ASP A 56 -23.24 6.15 -39.45
C ASP A 56 -23.98 5.28 -38.40
N HIS A 57 -23.35 5.02 -37.26
CA HIS A 57 -23.87 4.14 -36.22
C HIS A 57 -23.75 4.83 -34.84
N SER A 58 -24.67 4.57 -33.91
CA SER A 58 -24.55 4.94 -32.50
C SER A 58 -23.69 3.91 -31.75
N VAL A 59 -23.01 4.33 -30.70
CA VAL A 59 -22.09 3.47 -29.93
C VAL A 59 -22.52 3.43 -28.48
N ASP A 60 -22.81 2.24 -27.97
CA ASP A 60 -23.02 1.99 -26.55
C ASP A 60 -21.79 1.29 -25.98
N LEU A 61 -21.28 1.77 -24.83
CA LEU A 61 -20.12 1.23 -24.17
C LEU A 61 -20.56 0.39 -22.95
N LEU A 62 -20.17 -0.87 -22.90
CA LEU A 62 -20.40 -1.74 -21.77
C LEU A 62 -19.06 -2.13 -21.14
N LEU A 63 -18.84 -1.73 -19.90
CA LEU A 63 -17.64 -2.05 -19.13
C LEU A 63 -17.88 -3.31 -18.29
N HIS A 64 -17.11 -4.37 -18.55
CA HIS A 64 -17.09 -5.57 -17.70
C HIS A 64 -15.85 -5.59 -16.82
N PRO A 65 -15.90 -5.04 -15.60
CA PRO A 65 -14.76 -5.07 -14.67
C PRO A 65 -14.54 -6.50 -14.14
N ARG A 66 -13.38 -7.07 -14.37
CA ARG A 66 -13.00 -8.38 -13.76
C ARG A 66 -12.65 -8.26 -12.28
N TYR A 67 -12.33 -7.08 -11.77
CA TYR A 67 -11.94 -6.83 -10.38
C TYR A 67 -12.59 -5.54 -9.88
N ALA A 68 -12.61 -5.36 -8.55
CA ALA A 68 -13.27 -4.24 -7.88
C ALA A 68 -12.62 -2.87 -8.22
N VAL A 69 -12.76 -2.47 -9.46
CA VAL A 69 -12.70 -1.08 -9.84
C VAL A 69 -14.10 -0.55 -9.54
N VAL A 70 -14.23 0.36 -8.59
CA VAL A 70 -15.44 1.14 -8.48
C VAL A 70 -15.29 2.22 -9.55
N PRO A 71 -16.01 2.15 -10.67
CA PRO A 71 -16.03 3.27 -11.59
C PRO A 71 -16.57 4.44 -10.79
N GLY A 72 -15.82 5.53 -10.70
CA GLY A 72 -16.37 6.75 -10.15
C GLY A 72 -17.61 7.09 -10.97
N THR A 73 -18.79 6.86 -10.41
CA THR A 73 -20.15 7.25 -10.85
C THR A 73 -20.52 7.21 -12.35
N ALA A 74 -19.61 6.86 -13.25
CA ALA A 74 -19.84 6.78 -14.69
C ALA A 74 -19.96 5.35 -15.26
N GLY A 75 -20.04 4.34 -14.43
CA GLY A 75 -20.15 2.93 -14.84
C GLY A 75 -21.37 2.22 -14.30
N GLY A 76 -22.31 2.93 -13.73
CA GLY A 76 -23.66 2.42 -13.60
C GLY A 76 -24.25 2.35 -14.99
N GLN A 77 -24.71 1.16 -15.38
CA GLN A 77 -25.61 0.96 -16.47
C GLN A 77 -26.65 2.10 -16.46
N ARG A 78 -26.43 3.13 -17.25
CA ARG A 78 -27.46 4.12 -17.53
C ARG A 78 -28.27 3.57 -18.67
N ASP A 79 -29.26 2.78 -18.31
CA ASP A 79 -30.34 2.46 -19.22
C ASP A 79 -30.96 3.80 -19.66
N GLY A 80 -30.71 4.20 -20.89
CA GLY A 80 -31.45 5.27 -21.55
C GLY A 80 -30.73 6.56 -21.91
N GLU A 81 -29.43 6.72 -21.77
CA GLU A 81 -28.75 7.84 -22.44
C GLU A 81 -28.36 7.50 -23.87
N PRO A 82 -28.63 8.37 -24.86
CA PRO A 82 -28.28 8.14 -26.25
C PRO A 82 -26.76 8.05 -26.38
N GLY A 83 -26.33 6.98 -27.04
CA GLY A 83 -24.98 6.50 -27.16
C GLY A 83 -23.93 7.58 -27.37
N LEU A 84 -22.77 7.34 -26.77
CA LEU A 84 -21.54 8.07 -27.06
C LEU A 84 -21.29 8.07 -28.57
N SER A 85 -21.31 9.26 -29.17
CA SER A 85 -21.00 9.42 -30.60
C SER A 85 -19.62 8.82 -30.89
N ALA A 86 -19.43 8.28 -32.10
CA ALA A 86 -18.12 7.88 -32.57
C ALA A 86 -17.12 9.01 -32.34
N GLY A 87 -16.01 8.68 -31.70
CA GLY A 87 -15.02 9.68 -31.29
C GLY A 87 -14.21 9.18 -30.10
N THR A 88 -13.66 10.11 -29.40
CA THR A 88 -12.86 9.88 -28.20
C THR A 88 -13.73 10.15 -26.97
N SER A 89 -13.80 9.19 -26.06
CA SER A 89 -14.52 9.31 -24.79
C SER A 89 -13.60 9.06 -23.63
N GLY A 90 -13.70 9.88 -22.58
CA GLY A 90 -13.04 9.67 -21.31
C GLY A 90 -13.87 8.78 -20.41
N LEU A 91 -13.25 7.74 -19.85
CA LEU A 91 -13.84 6.88 -18.82
C LEU A 91 -13.13 7.14 -17.51
N PRO A 92 -13.73 7.91 -16.59
CA PRO A 92 -13.16 8.11 -15.27
C PRO A 92 -13.23 6.81 -14.46
N PHE A 93 -12.16 6.50 -13.74
CA PHE A 93 -12.11 5.35 -12.85
C PHE A 93 -11.29 5.66 -11.61
N GLN A 94 -11.49 4.87 -10.55
CA GLN A 94 -10.78 4.96 -9.30
C GLN A 94 -10.43 3.55 -8.82
N VAL A 95 -9.20 3.35 -8.35
CA VAL A 95 -8.77 2.09 -7.77
C VAL A 95 -8.62 2.26 -6.27
N THR A 96 -9.37 1.48 -5.49
CA THR A 96 -9.44 1.60 -4.03
C THR A 96 -8.49 0.67 -3.28
N ARG A 97 -7.80 -0.22 -3.99
CA ARG A 97 -6.94 -1.25 -3.38
C ARG A 97 -5.60 -1.36 -4.09
N THR A 98 -4.54 -1.46 -3.31
CA THR A 98 -3.18 -1.72 -3.79
C THR A 98 -3.13 -2.96 -4.67
N GLY A 99 -2.25 -2.97 -5.66
CA GLY A 99 -1.92 -4.13 -6.47
C GLY A 99 -1.90 -3.86 -7.96
N ARG A 100 -1.38 -4.82 -8.71
CA ARG A 100 -1.41 -4.83 -10.17
C ARG A 100 -2.69 -5.47 -10.65
N ARG A 101 -3.50 -4.72 -11.39
CA ARG A 101 -4.85 -5.15 -11.79
C ARG A 101 -5.12 -4.84 -13.25
N SER A 102 -5.78 -5.77 -13.94
CA SER A 102 -6.40 -5.48 -15.23
C SER A 102 -7.74 -4.80 -14.99
N LEU A 103 -8.02 -3.72 -15.69
CA LEU A 103 -9.35 -3.08 -15.67
C LEU A 103 -10.41 -3.95 -16.37
N GLY A 104 -10.00 -5.05 -17.03
CA GLY A 104 -10.90 -5.98 -17.69
C GLY A 104 -10.96 -5.78 -19.19
N VAL A 105 -12.12 -6.07 -19.76
CA VAL A 105 -12.39 -5.97 -21.19
C VAL A 105 -13.54 -5.00 -21.39
N LEU A 106 -13.37 -4.06 -22.30
CA LEU A 106 -14.42 -3.16 -22.74
C LEU A 106 -15.10 -3.78 -23.97
N GLU A 107 -16.39 -4.05 -23.86
CA GLU A 107 -17.24 -4.44 -24.98
C GLU A 107 -17.91 -3.22 -25.55
N VAL A 108 -17.80 -3.04 -26.85
CA VAL A 108 -18.42 -1.95 -27.60
C VAL A 108 -19.43 -2.58 -28.52
N THR A 109 -20.69 -2.22 -28.35
CA THR A 109 -21.78 -2.62 -29.24
C THR A 109 -22.19 -1.41 -30.07
N LEU A 110 -22.28 -1.60 -31.35
CA LEU A 110 -22.67 -0.60 -32.31
C LEU A 110 -24.00 -0.98 -32.94
N TRP A 111 -24.93 -0.03 -32.95
CA TRP A 111 -26.15 -0.16 -33.74
C TRP A 111 -26.18 0.91 -34.82
N ASP A 112 -26.80 0.56 -35.93
CA ASP A 112 -27.16 1.56 -36.93
C ASP A 112 -28.28 2.47 -36.36
N ARG A 113 -28.49 3.63 -37.01
CA ARG A 113 -29.54 4.59 -36.64
C ARG A 113 -30.93 3.95 -36.44
N TRP A 114 -31.19 2.80 -37.09
CA TRP A 114 -32.47 2.11 -37.09
C TRP A 114 -32.45 0.85 -36.23
N ARG A 115 -31.34 0.55 -35.58
CA ARG A 115 -31.08 -0.67 -34.79
C ARG A 115 -31.35 -1.98 -35.58
N LEU A 116 -31.15 -1.94 -36.88
CA LEU A 116 -31.34 -3.10 -37.77
C LEU A 116 -30.06 -3.94 -37.95
N THR A 117 -28.89 -3.32 -37.68
CA THR A 117 -27.60 -4.02 -37.74
C THR A 117 -26.83 -3.76 -36.45
N GLU A 118 -26.20 -4.80 -35.96
CA GLU A 118 -25.40 -4.80 -34.72
C GLU A 118 -23.98 -5.25 -35.06
N GLY A 119 -23.01 -4.53 -34.46
CA GLY A 119 -21.62 -4.88 -34.55
C GLY A 119 -20.99 -4.87 -33.15
N HIS A 120 -20.11 -5.84 -32.87
CA HIS A 120 -19.42 -5.96 -31.61
C HIS A 120 -17.93 -5.80 -31.81
N ALA A 121 -17.28 -5.14 -30.87
CA ALA A 121 -15.83 -5.10 -30.75
C ALA A 121 -15.46 -5.21 -29.29
N THR A 122 -14.32 -5.83 -29.02
CA THR A 122 -13.74 -5.95 -27.68
C THR A 122 -12.36 -5.35 -27.66
N VAL A 123 -12.00 -4.66 -26.57
CA VAL A 123 -10.65 -4.16 -26.32
C VAL A 123 -10.23 -4.50 -24.90
N GLU A 124 -9.03 -5.02 -24.74
CA GLU A 124 -8.44 -5.21 -23.42
C GLU A 124 -8.07 -3.85 -22.85
N LEU A 125 -8.56 -3.59 -21.65
CA LEU A 125 -8.23 -2.37 -20.93
C LEU A 125 -6.83 -2.49 -20.29
N PRO A 126 -6.15 -1.37 -20.04
CA PRO A 126 -4.79 -1.37 -19.53
C PRO A 126 -4.68 -2.02 -18.16
N ILE A 127 -3.46 -2.46 -17.86
CA ILE A 127 -3.07 -2.87 -16.52
C ILE A 127 -2.79 -1.62 -15.69
N VAL A 128 -3.38 -1.57 -14.50
CA VAL A 128 -3.18 -0.50 -13.53
C VAL A 128 -2.28 -0.99 -12.40
N ASP A 129 -1.21 -0.27 -12.16
CA ASP A 129 -0.33 -0.42 -11.00
C ASP A 129 -0.79 0.56 -9.92
N CYS A 130 -1.56 0.06 -8.93
CA CYS A 130 -2.06 0.85 -7.83
C CYS A 130 -1.15 0.69 -6.60
N TYR A 131 -0.50 1.77 -6.21
CA TYR A 131 0.40 1.83 -5.05
C TYR A 131 -0.37 2.10 -3.75
N PRO A 132 0.08 1.59 -2.59
CA PRO A 132 -0.55 1.88 -1.33
C PRO A 132 -0.48 3.38 -1.01
N MET A 133 -1.59 3.94 -0.52
CA MET A 133 -1.62 5.31 -0.03
C MET A 133 -0.79 5.39 1.27
N PRO A 134 0.29 6.19 1.32
CA PRO A 134 1.13 6.24 2.49
C PRO A 134 0.38 6.80 3.70
N ALA A 135 0.34 6.07 4.81
CA ALA A 135 -0.22 6.55 6.06
C ALA A 135 0.46 7.87 6.49
N ALA A 136 -0.31 8.77 7.07
CA ALA A 136 0.25 10.00 7.60
C ALA A 136 1.18 9.68 8.77
N GLN A 137 2.47 10.02 8.60
CA GLN A 137 3.49 9.92 9.63
C GLN A 137 4.50 11.05 9.45
N GLN A 138 4.73 11.84 10.50
CA GLN A 138 5.70 12.93 10.54
C GLN A 138 6.78 12.70 11.60
N GLN A 139 6.48 11.87 12.58
CA GLN A 139 7.39 11.59 13.70
C GLN A 139 8.14 10.28 13.47
N ARG A 140 9.33 10.18 14.06
CA ARG A 140 10.12 8.95 14.04
C ARG A 140 10.27 8.35 15.43
N VAL A 141 10.31 7.05 15.51
CA VAL A 141 10.59 6.32 16.75
C VAL A 141 12.05 6.54 17.15
N VAL A 142 12.28 6.83 18.42
CA VAL A 142 13.62 7.04 18.97
C VAL A 142 14.04 5.79 19.74
N LEU A 143 15.14 5.18 19.32
CA LEU A 143 15.66 3.94 19.93
C LEU A 143 15.81 4.01 21.45
N SER A 144 16.23 5.18 21.98
CA SER A 144 16.41 5.38 23.43
C SER A 144 15.10 5.35 24.23
N ARG A 145 13.94 5.40 23.58
CA ARG A 145 12.63 5.29 24.22
C ARG A 145 12.04 3.88 24.15
N LEU A 146 12.68 3.00 23.40
CA LEU A 146 12.29 1.59 23.37
C LEU A 146 12.92 0.89 24.59
N PRO A 147 12.20 -0.07 25.19
CA PRO A 147 12.77 -0.88 26.28
C PRO A 147 14.06 -1.57 25.82
N SER A 148 15.16 -1.25 26.48
CA SER A 148 16.46 -1.92 26.27
C SER A 148 16.61 -3.11 27.22
N ARG A 149 17.43 -4.09 26.86
CA ARG A 149 17.82 -5.14 27.81
C ARG A 149 18.61 -4.52 28.97
N LEU A 150 18.36 -4.99 30.18
CA LEU A 150 19.23 -4.66 31.34
C LEU A 150 20.68 -5.03 30.99
N GLY A 151 21.55 -4.02 30.91
CA GLY A 151 22.99 -4.19 30.62
C GLY A 151 23.48 -3.55 29.33
N GLU A 152 22.61 -3.15 28.39
CA GLU A 152 23.01 -2.33 27.25
C GLU A 152 22.91 -0.85 27.60
N HIS A 153 23.99 -0.27 28.03
CA HIS A 153 24.10 1.18 28.07
C HIS A 153 24.07 1.71 26.63
N PRO A 154 23.14 2.63 26.28
CA PRO A 154 23.25 3.34 25.02
C PRO A 154 24.61 4.03 25.03
N SER A 155 25.53 3.60 24.17
CA SER A 155 26.83 4.24 24.07
C SER A 155 26.59 5.71 23.72
N ARG A 156 26.78 6.61 24.66
CA ARG A 156 26.87 8.08 24.47
C ARG A 156 28.13 8.39 23.65
N SER A 157 28.25 7.80 22.45
CA SER A 157 29.33 8.20 21.58
C SER A 157 29.02 9.62 21.11
N SER A 158 29.76 10.60 21.63
CA SER A 158 29.79 11.96 21.08
C SER A 158 30.23 11.84 19.62
N GLY A 159 29.37 12.32 18.69
CA GLY A 159 29.60 12.24 17.26
C GLY A 159 29.94 13.58 16.64
N GLU A 160 30.09 13.56 15.32
CA GLU A 160 30.40 14.77 14.51
C GLU A 160 29.13 15.52 14.04
N GLY A 161 27.99 15.33 14.71
CA GLY A 161 26.74 16.00 14.35
C GLY A 161 26.75 17.51 14.59
N LEU A 162 25.70 18.19 14.09
CA LEU A 162 25.51 19.63 14.24
C LEU A 162 24.66 20.01 15.46
N GLU A 163 23.97 19.08 16.08
CA GLU A 163 23.11 19.35 17.23
C GLU A 163 23.94 19.40 18.53
N PHE A 164 24.01 20.56 19.16
CA PHE A 164 24.70 20.75 20.43
C PHE A 164 24.00 19.98 21.56
N THR A 165 24.73 19.09 22.24
CA THR A 165 24.20 18.26 23.33
C THR A 165 24.68 18.68 24.70
N GLY A 166 25.81 19.41 24.78
CA GLY A 166 26.36 19.84 26.05
C GLY A 166 27.82 20.22 25.98
N VAL A 167 28.40 20.44 27.18
CA VAL A 167 29.81 20.76 27.34
C VAL A 167 30.43 19.73 28.29
N ARG A 168 31.56 19.14 27.90
CA ARG A 168 32.37 18.25 28.76
C ARG A 168 33.81 18.74 28.88
N GLU A 169 34.54 18.20 29.82
CA GLU A 169 35.95 18.46 29.94
C GLU A 169 36.74 17.89 28.73
N PHE A 170 37.73 18.64 28.26
CA PHE A 170 38.61 18.26 27.15
C PHE A 170 39.51 17.11 27.59
N VAL A 171 39.67 16.11 26.77
CA VAL A 171 40.58 15.00 26.97
C VAL A 171 41.61 14.99 25.83
N ALA A 172 42.84 14.58 26.13
CA ALA A 172 43.90 14.47 25.13
C ALA A 172 43.44 13.58 23.95
N GLY A 173 43.53 14.11 22.74
CA GLY A 173 42.99 13.48 21.52
C GLY A 173 41.69 14.10 20.97
N ASP A 174 41.07 14.99 21.72
CA ASP A 174 39.91 15.73 21.24
C ASP A 174 40.29 16.81 20.22
N ARG A 175 39.34 17.13 19.31
CA ARG A 175 39.56 18.17 18.28
C ARG A 175 39.52 19.57 18.92
N GLN A 176 40.63 20.30 18.92
CA GLN A 176 40.76 21.64 19.48
C GLN A 176 39.73 22.65 18.93
N ARG A 177 39.29 22.47 17.68
CA ARG A 177 38.28 23.33 17.01
C ARG A 177 36.91 23.34 17.72
N ARG A 178 36.67 22.39 18.63
CA ARG A 178 35.42 22.28 19.41
C ARG A 178 35.51 22.82 20.82
N ILE A 179 36.62 23.44 21.19
CA ILE A 179 36.79 24.06 22.52
C ILE A 179 35.77 25.16 22.68
N ASN A 180 35.04 25.09 23.79
CA ASN A 180 34.13 26.15 24.22
C ASN A 180 34.91 27.16 25.07
N TRP A 181 35.45 28.19 24.43
CA TRP A 181 36.26 29.22 25.10
C TRP A 181 35.54 29.93 26.25
N PRO A 182 34.23 30.35 26.10
CA PRO A 182 33.48 30.94 27.20
C PRO A 182 33.32 30.03 28.41
N ALA A 183 33.07 28.74 28.21
CA ALA A 183 32.96 27.77 29.29
C ALA A 183 34.32 27.46 29.91
N THR A 184 35.38 27.40 29.11
CA THR A 184 36.78 27.23 29.54
C THR A 184 37.21 28.36 30.46
N THR A 185 36.97 29.61 30.09
CA THR A 185 37.31 30.79 30.89
C THR A 185 36.59 30.82 32.25
N ARG A 186 35.31 30.42 32.27
CA ARG A 186 34.52 30.38 33.52
C ARG A 186 34.94 29.26 34.47
N ARG A 187 35.37 28.11 33.93
CA ARG A 187 35.67 26.89 34.72
C ARG A 187 37.18 26.70 34.99
N GLY A 188 38.05 27.50 34.36
CA GLY A 188 39.51 27.39 34.49
C GLY A 188 40.09 26.09 33.93
N ARG A 189 39.29 25.29 33.18
CA ARG A 189 39.70 24.04 32.56
C ARG A 189 39.15 23.98 31.15
N LEU A 190 39.89 23.39 30.21
CA LEU A 190 39.47 23.27 28.84
C LEU A 190 38.12 22.49 28.72
N GLN A 191 37.13 23.13 28.14
CA GLN A 191 35.80 22.60 27.94
C GLN A 191 35.56 22.39 26.46
N LEU A 192 34.93 21.27 26.09
CA LEU A 192 34.61 20.88 24.71
C LEU A 192 33.10 20.87 24.49
N ASN A 193 32.65 21.49 23.40
CA ASN A 193 31.28 21.33 22.95
C ASN A 193 31.06 19.89 22.46
N THR A 194 30.08 19.21 23.02
CA THR A 194 29.62 17.90 22.55
C THR A 194 28.41 18.06 21.65
N PHE A 195 28.44 17.33 20.52
CA PHE A 195 27.35 17.32 19.55
C PHE A 195 26.79 15.92 19.46
N ALA A 196 25.49 15.81 19.20
CA ALA A 196 24.89 14.54 18.91
C ALA A 196 25.50 13.96 17.61
N ALA A 197 25.80 12.69 17.60
CA ALA A 197 26.18 12.05 16.35
C ALA A 197 24.96 12.09 15.41
N GLU A 198 25.10 12.69 14.22
CA GLU A 198 24.18 12.44 13.13
C GLU A 198 24.35 10.97 12.73
N ARG A 199 23.65 10.10 13.42
CA ARG A 199 23.60 8.68 13.04
C ARG A 199 22.43 8.47 12.10
N THR A 200 22.74 8.25 10.85
CA THR A 200 21.81 7.62 9.93
C THR A 200 21.39 6.28 10.55
N GLN A 201 20.14 6.18 10.94
CA GLN A 201 19.58 4.97 11.53
C GLN A 201 19.24 3.97 10.42
N ASN A 202 19.56 2.69 10.64
CA ASN A 202 19.00 1.64 9.79
C ASN A 202 17.60 1.28 10.34
N VAL A 203 16.60 1.43 9.50
CA VAL A 203 15.21 1.06 9.80
C VAL A 203 14.81 -0.06 8.86
N VAL A 204 14.38 -1.17 9.41
CA VAL A 204 13.84 -2.29 8.63
C VAL A 204 12.36 -2.42 8.94
N ILE A 205 11.55 -2.30 7.91
CA ILE A 205 10.10 -2.46 8.02
C ILE A 205 9.77 -3.89 7.64
N ILE A 206 9.03 -4.59 8.49
CA ILE A 206 8.48 -5.92 8.19
C ILE A 206 6.98 -5.73 7.98
N ALA A 207 6.51 -5.99 6.78
CA ALA A 207 5.09 -5.98 6.44
C ALA A 207 4.60 -7.43 6.34
N ASP A 208 3.67 -7.79 7.20
CA ASP A 208 3.06 -9.11 7.23
C ASP A 208 1.93 -9.20 6.21
N ALA A 209 2.14 -10.01 5.20
CA ALA A 209 1.18 -10.30 4.16
C ALA A 209 0.81 -11.80 4.13
N SER A 210 0.95 -12.49 5.27
CA SER A 210 0.63 -13.91 5.41
C SER A 210 -0.88 -14.19 5.46
N SER A 211 -1.66 -13.21 5.89
CA SER A 211 -3.12 -13.34 6.09
C SER A 211 -3.84 -12.11 5.58
N ASP A 212 -4.70 -12.31 4.58
CA ASP A 212 -5.53 -11.26 3.97
C ASP A 212 -7.00 -11.51 4.34
N VAL A 213 -7.39 -11.08 5.55
CA VAL A 213 -8.73 -11.28 6.11
C VAL A 213 -9.45 -9.95 6.28
N GLY A 214 -10.77 -9.94 6.10
CA GLY A 214 -11.61 -8.74 6.25
C GLY A 214 -12.05 -8.14 4.92
N GLU A 215 -12.54 -6.90 4.97
CA GLU A 215 -13.06 -6.18 3.80
C GLU A 215 -11.94 -5.71 2.88
N PRO A 216 -12.04 -5.96 1.56
CA PRO A 216 -11.06 -5.48 0.58
C PRO A 216 -10.83 -3.97 0.68
N GLY A 217 -9.57 -3.53 0.72
CA GLY A 217 -9.17 -2.13 0.90
C GLY A 217 -8.99 -1.71 2.36
N SER A 218 -9.37 -2.59 3.32
CA SER A 218 -9.14 -2.38 4.75
C SER A 218 -8.62 -3.63 5.46
N THR A 219 -8.09 -4.58 4.71
CA THR A 219 -7.49 -5.79 5.28
C THR A 219 -6.20 -5.46 6.05
N PRO A 220 -5.72 -6.33 6.95
CA PRO A 220 -4.42 -6.15 7.60
C PRO A 220 -3.26 -5.96 6.63
N VAL A 221 -3.31 -6.58 5.46
CA VAL A 221 -2.29 -6.40 4.41
C VAL A 221 -2.36 -5.00 3.81
N ASP A 222 -3.57 -4.51 3.47
CA ASP A 222 -3.78 -3.16 2.95
C ASP A 222 -3.28 -2.11 3.96
N LEU A 223 -3.66 -2.27 5.25
CA LEU A 223 -3.21 -1.38 6.33
C LEU A 223 -1.70 -1.49 6.55
N GLY A 224 -1.16 -2.71 6.62
CA GLY A 224 0.27 -2.95 6.79
C GLY A 224 1.10 -2.26 5.70
N PHE A 225 0.66 -2.32 4.45
CA PHE A 225 1.36 -1.67 3.33
C PHE A 225 1.23 -0.15 3.37
N ARG A 226 0.06 0.40 3.71
CA ARG A 226 -0.11 1.86 3.92
C ARG A 226 0.78 2.38 5.05
N GLY A 227 0.82 1.65 6.17
CA GLY A 227 1.68 1.95 7.30
C GLY A 227 3.17 1.88 6.94
N ALA A 228 3.57 0.82 6.26
CA ALA A 228 4.94 0.63 5.79
C ALA A 228 5.38 1.73 4.81
N ALA A 229 4.51 2.12 3.88
CA ALA A 229 4.76 3.21 2.93
C ALA A 229 4.91 4.57 3.66
N GLY A 230 4.05 4.84 4.64
CA GLY A 230 4.12 6.04 5.48
C GLY A 230 5.41 6.10 6.28
N ALA A 231 5.77 5.01 6.98
CA ALA A 231 7.01 4.88 7.70
C ALA A 231 8.22 5.05 6.78
N ALA A 232 8.27 4.36 5.65
CA ALA A 232 9.37 4.49 4.70
C ALA A 232 9.55 5.93 4.25
N ARG A 233 8.47 6.64 3.93
CA ARG A 233 8.52 8.06 3.55
C ARG A 233 9.06 8.94 4.67
N ALA A 234 8.58 8.75 5.90
CA ALA A 234 8.97 9.56 7.06
C ALA A 234 10.48 9.40 7.39
N TYR A 235 10.98 8.16 7.38
CA TYR A 235 12.39 7.90 7.70
C TYR A 235 13.34 8.31 6.56
N LEU A 236 12.98 8.06 5.30
CA LEU A 236 13.78 8.50 4.16
C LEU A 236 13.87 10.03 4.04
N ALA A 237 12.81 10.76 4.45
CA ALA A 237 12.81 12.22 4.47
C ALA A 237 13.88 12.80 5.41
N VAL A 238 14.21 12.12 6.50
CA VAL A 238 15.26 12.51 7.46
C VAL A 238 16.60 11.81 7.20
N ARG A 239 16.78 11.24 6.00
CA ARG A 239 18.00 10.56 5.56
C ARG A 239 18.37 9.31 6.36
N ASP A 240 17.40 8.63 6.97
CA ASP A 240 17.60 7.31 7.52
C ASP A 240 17.61 6.24 6.39
N ARG A 241 18.34 5.16 6.61
CA ARG A 241 18.39 4.04 5.67
C ARG A 241 17.23 3.12 5.92
N VAL A 242 16.34 2.98 4.95
CA VAL A 242 15.12 2.17 5.09
C VAL A 242 15.19 0.93 4.21
N GLY A 243 14.92 -0.22 4.81
CA GLY A 243 14.68 -1.49 4.12
C GLY A 243 13.26 -1.97 4.34
N LEU A 244 12.80 -2.87 3.47
CA LEU A 244 11.50 -3.54 3.58
C LEU A 244 11.69 -5.05 3.50
N ILE A 245 10.98 -5.75 4.36
CA ILE A 245 10.77 -7.20 4.29
C ILE A 245 9.27 -7.43 4.17
N VAL A 246 8.82 -8.07 3.11
CA VAL A 246 7.46 -8.56 3.00
C VAL A 246 7.46 -10.03 3.44
N TYR A 247 6.74 -10.28 4.53
CA TYR A 247 6.62 -11.60 5.12
C TYR A 247 5.35 -12.27 4.63
N GLN A 248 5.52 -13.32 3.86
CA GLN A 248 4.47 -14.19 3.35
C GLN A 248 4.93 -15.64 3.48
N ARG A 249 4.39 -16.53 2.65
CA ARG A 249 4.88 -17.90 2.47
C ARG A 249 6.33 -17.94 1.98
N SER A 250 6.79 -16.89 1.29
CA SER A 250 8.19 -16.63 0.96
C SER A 250 8.56 -15.23 1.44
N VAL A 251 9.78 -15.04 1.93
CA VAL A 251 10.29 -13.72 2.34
C VAL A 251 10.91 -13.03 1.14
N ARG A 252 10.41 -11.84 0.83
CA ARG A 252 10.99 -10.92 -0.15
C ARG A 252 11.45 -9.66 0.54
N TRP A 253 12.52 -9.07 0.07
CA TRP A 253 13.12 -7.95 0.78
C TRP A 253 13.89 -7.00 -0.13
N VAL A 254 13.99 -5.76 0.33
CA VAL A 254 14.85 -4.71 -0.19
C VAL A 254 15.77 -4.28 0.96
N ALA A 255 17.08 -4.38 0.74
CA ALA A 255 18.06 -3.97 1.75
C ALA A 255 17.96 -2.48 2.11
N PRO A 256 18.31 -2.06 3.34
CA PRO A 256 18.30 -0.66 3.73
C PRO A 256 19.12 0.24 2.81
N GLY A 257 18.48 1.27 2.28
CA GLY A 257 19.03 2.26 1.36
C GLY A 257 18.50 3.65 1.64
N LEU A 258 18.93 4.64 0.88
CA LEU A 258 18.65 6.05 1.05
C LEU A 258 17.95 6.66 -0.17
N GLY A 259 17.23 7.76 0.09
CA GLY A 259 16.71 8.65 -0.95
C GLY A 259 15.48 8.15 -1.69
N ALA A 260 15.00 8.96 -2.66
CA ALA A 260 13.75 8.71 -3.37
C ALA A 260 13.74 7.38 -4.16
N ARG A 261 14.89 7.01 -4.76
CA ARG A 261 15.00 5.74 -5.49
C ARG A 261 14.72 4.53 -4.58
N GLN A 262 15.14 4.60 -3.32
CA GLN A 262 14.87 3.54 -2.36
C GLN A 262 13.38 3.45 -2.02
N TYR A 263 12.71 4.61 -1.89
CA TYR A 263 11.26 4.64 -1.70
C TYR A 263 10.51 3.91 -2.81
N TYR A 264 10.83 4.22 -4.08
CA TYR A 264 10.19 3.55 -5.21
C TYR A 264 10.46 2.04 -5.25
N ARG A 265 11.70 1.60 -4.91
CA ARG A 265 12.00 0.16 -4.79
C ARG A 265 11.15 -0.54 -3.72
N ILE A 266 10.90 0.14 -2.62
CA ILE A 266 10.02 -0.34 -1.55
C ILE A 266 8.58 -0.46 -2.06
N MET A 267 8.08 0.58 -2.73
CA MET A 267 6.73 0.61 -3.30
C MET A 267 6.53 -0.48 -4.37
N ASP A 268 7.50 -0.66 -5.26
CA ASP A 268 7.46 -1.70 -6.29
C ASP A 268 7.42 -3.11 -5.68
N LEU A 269 8.19 -3.35 -4.60
CA LEU A 269 8.14 -4.63 -3.89
C LEU A 269 6.76 -4.88 -3.28
N MET A 270 6.14 -3.88 -2.62
CA MET A 270 4.80 -4.01 -2.07
C MET A 270 3.77 -4.31 -3.16
N LEU A 271 3.85 -3.60 -4.29
CA LEU A 271 2.96 -3.81 -5.42
C LEU A 271 3.03 -5.26 -5.94
N LEU A 272 4.26 -5.77 -6.15
CA LEU A 272 4.48 -7.12 -6.65
C LEU A 272 4.00 -8.18 -5.66
N GLU A 273 4.26 -8.00 -4.38
CA GLU A 273 3.89 -8.98 -3.36
C GLU A 273 2.40 -8.95 -3.02
N HIS A 274 1.74 -7.78 -3.10
CA HIS A 274 0.28 -7.71 -2.94
C HIS A 274 -0.46 -8.55 -3.99
N ALA A 275 0.01 -8.56 -5.23
CA ALA A 275 -0.57 -9.38 -6.28
C ALA A 275 -0.47 -10.90 -5.99
N ARG A 276 0.49 -11.30 -5.15
CA ARG A 276 0.76 -12.71 -4.79
C ARG A 276 0.01 -13.18 -3.56
N VAL A 277 -0.56 -12.28 -2.76
CA VAL A 277 -1.34 -12.62 -1.56
C VAL A 277 -2.54 -13.51 -1.92
N ALA A 278 -3.13 -13.28 -3.09
CA ALA A 278 -4.30 -14.00 -3.57
C ALA A 278 -3.99 -15.41 -4.14
N ASP A 279 -2.73 -15.83 -4.23
CA ASP A 279 -2.35 -17.13 -4.79
C ASP A 279 -2.13 -18.19 -3.70
N PRO A 280 -3.11 -19.09 -3.45
CA PRO A 280 -3.02 -20.11 -2.41
C PRO A 280 -2.11 -21.29 -2.78
N THR A 281 -1.67 -21.40 -4.03
CA THR A 281 -0.98 -22.60 -4.55
C THR A 281 0.48 -22.68 -4.17
N ARG A 282 1.09 -21.63 -3.64
CA ARG A 282 2.51 -21.61 -3.30
C ARG A 282 2.79 -22.28 -1.96
N ALA A 283 3.66 -23.27 -1.99
CA ALA A 283 4.17 -23.93 -0.80
C ALA A 283 4.89 -22.95 0.16
N ALA A 284 4.60 -23.09 1.46
CA ALA A 284 5.28 -22.29 2.48
C ALA A 284 6.75 -22.76 2.61
N ALA A 285 7.69 -21.94 2.21
CA ALA A 285 9.09 -22.12 2.54
C ALA A 285 9.37 -21.53 3.93
N LEU A 286 9.87 -22.32 4.84
CA LEU A 286 10.43 -21.85 6.11
C LEU A 286 11.64 -20.98 5.81
N THR A 287 11.49 -19.66 5.93
CA THR A 287 12.55 -18.77 5.51
C THR A 287 13.01 -17.94 6.71
N ARG A 288 14.24 -18.22 7.13
CA ARG A 288 14.96 -17.32 8.04
C ARG A 288 15.13 -15.97 7.36
N LEU A 289 14.97 -14.88 8.12
CA LEU A 289 15.19 -13.54 7.60
C LEU A 289 16.67 -13.39 7.16
N PRO A 290 16.94 -12.88 5.94
CA PRO A 290 18.29 -12.75 5.43
C PRO A 290 19.11 -11.76 6.27
N ARG A 291 20.33 -12.10 6.62
CA ARG A 291 21.23 -11.19 7.36
C ARG A 291 21.47 -9.87 6.63
N ALA A 292 21.51 -9.89 5.31
CA ALA A 292 21.70 -8.70 4.48
C ALA A 292 20.52 -7.72 4.57
N ALA A 293 19.31 -8.20 4.92
CA ALA A 293 18.15 -7.35 5.14
C ALA A 293 18.12 -6.75 6.55
N LEU A 294 18.91 -7.27 7.48
CA LEU A 294 18.89 -6.94 8.91
C LEU A 294 20.27 -6.52 9.41
N PRO A 295 20.76 -5.33 9.07
CA PRO A 295 22.01 -4.81 9.63
C PRO A 295 21.96 -4.74 11.17
N PRO A 296 23.05 -5.01 11.87
CA PRO A 296 23.11 -4.90 13.33
C PRO A 296 22.71 -3.50 13.81
N GLY A 297 22.00 -3.44 14.94
CA GLY A 297 21.54 -2.17 15.52
C GLY A 297 20.40 -1.49 14.77
N SER A 298 19.74 -2.17 13.82
CA SER A 298 18.56 -1.65 13.13
C SER A 298 17.37 -1.52 14.07
N LEU A 299 16.57 -0.49 13.85
CA LEU A 299 15.19 -0.42 14.33
C LEU A 299 14.31 -1.29 13.43
N ILE A 300 13.53 -2.18 14.01
CA ILE A 300 12.60 -3.03 13.28
C ILE A 300 11.17 -2.58 13.60
N LEU A 301 10.43 -2.16 12.57
CA LEU A 301 9.01 -1.84 12.64
C LEU A 301 8.23 -2.97 12.01
N VAL A 302 7.37 -3.63 12.78
CA VAL A 302 6.58 -4.79 12.31
C VAL A 302 5.12 -4.39 12.19
N PHE A 303 4.60 -4.37 10.97
CA PHE A 303 3.17 -4.21 10.70
C PHE A 303 2.57 -5.60 10.52
N SER A 304 1.78 -6.07 11.49
CA SER A 304 1.24 -7.43 11.48
C SER A 304 -0.07 -7.53 12.25
N PRO A 305 -1.04 -8.35 11.80
CA PRO A 305 -2.20 -8.72 12.60
C PRO A 305 -1.86 -9.77 13.68
N LEU A 306 -0.62 -10.27 13.73
CA LEU A 306 -0.14 -11.32 14.67
C LEU A 306 -0.92 -12.64 14.57
N LEU A 307 -1.43 -12.97 13.38
CA LEU A 307 -2.17 -14.22 13.13
C LEU A 307 -1.25 -15.40 12.79
N ASP A 308 -0.07 -15.15 12.22
CA ASP A 308 0.92 -16.18 11.92
C ASP A 308 1.88 -16.39 13.10
N ARG A 309 1.80 -17.57 13.75
CA ARG A 309 2.67 -17.93 14.87
C ARG A 309 4.16 -17.91 14.51
N ARG A 310 4.52 -18.22 13.25
CA ARG A 310 5.92 -18.23 12.80
C ARG A 310 6.51 -16.82 12.77
N LEU A 311 5.70 -15.80 12.40
CA LEU A 311 6.14 -14.42 12.48
C LEU A 311 6.32 -14.00 13.94
N VAL A 312 5.41 -14.40 14.83
CA VAL A 312 5.53 -14.13 16.28
C VAL A 312 6.84 -14.73 16.84
N GLU A 313 7.17 -15.96 16.47
CA GLU A 313 8.44 -16.60 16.84
C GLU A 313 9.65 -15.86 16.25
N THR A 314 9.56 -15.44 14.98
CA THR A 314 10.60 -14.63 14.31
C THR A 314 10.84 -13.32 15.05
N VAL A 315 9.79 -12.64 15.47
CA VAL A 315 9.87 -11.37 16.22
C VAL A 315 10.53 -11.59 17.59
N ARG A 316 10.23 -12.71 18.27
CA ARG A 316 10.91 -13.09 19.51
C ARG A 316 12.42 -13.33 19.29
N ASP A 317 12.79 -14.11 18.27
CA ASP A 317 14.22 -14.34 17.90
C ASP A 317 14.93 -13.01 17.62
N LEU A 318 14.30 -12.09 16.87
CA LEU A 318 14.88 -10.78 16.62
C LEU A 318 15.15 -9.99 17.91
N ARG A 319 14.21 -10.04 18.86
CA ARG A 319 14.36 -9.39 20.16
C ARG A 319 15.48 -10.04 20.98
N GLU A 320 15.55 -11.35 20.99
CA GLU A 320 16.61 -12.12 21.67
C GLU A 320 17.99 -11.84 21.09
N ARG A 321 18.08 -11.60 19.79
CA ARG A 321 19.30 -11.19 19.08
C ARG A 321 19.69 -9.73 19.33
N GLY A 322 18.94 -8.99 20.14
CA GLY A 322 19.26 -7.62 20.55
C GLY A 322 18.72 -6.52 19.61
N PHE A 323 17.87 -6.85 18.64
CA PHE A 323 17.24 -5.83 17.80
C PHE A 323 16.22 -5.01 18.59
N SER A 324 16.13 -3.73 18.28
CA SER A 324 15.06 -2.86 18.76
C SER A 324 13.82 -3.08 17.90
N VAL A 325 12.82 -3.75 18.44
CA VAL A 325 11.59 -4.12 17.73
C VAL A 325 10.42 -3.33 18.29
N LEU A 326 9.57 -2.82 17.41
CA LEU A 326 8.28 -2.21 17.71
C LEU A 326 7.23 -2.83 16.79
N ILE A 327 6.12 -3.28 17.38
CA ILE A 327 5.02 -3.91 16.64
C ILE A 327 3.88 -2.90 16.50
N ILE A 328 3.39 -2.75 15.28
CA ILE A 328 2.17 -2.07 14.91
C ILE A 328 1.13 -3.14 14.55
N ASP A 329 0.23 -3.40 15.48
CA ASP A 329 -0.87 -4.35 15.31
C ASP A 329 -1.93 -3.71 14.40
N VAL A 330 -2.09 -4.28 13.22
CA VAL A 330 -3.02 -3.84 12.17
C VAL A 330 -4.27 -4.73 12.10
N LEU A 331 -4.53 -5.54 13.12
CA LEU A 331 -5.73 -6.37 13.18
C LEU A 331 -6.96 -5.51 13.49
N ASN A 332 -7.78 -5.29 12.48
CA ASN A 332 -8.98 -4.44 12.53
C ASN A 332 -10.29 -5.22 12.40
N ALA A 333 -10.22 -6.53 12.12
CA ALA A 333 -11.40 -7.36 11.95
C ALA A 333 -11.32 -8.62 12.82
N GLU A 334 -12.45 -9.05 13.30
CA GLU A 334 -12.61 -10.34 13.94
C GLU A 334 -13.09 -11.39 12.92
N PRO A 335 -12.84 -12.67 13.17
CA PRO A 335 -13.35 -13.72 12.29
C PRO A 335 -14.87 -13.61 12.14
N ALA A 336 -15.33 -13.63 10.89
CA ALA A 336 -16.75 -13.69 10.60
C ALA A 336 -17.33 -15.00 11.14
N GLY A 337 -18.48 -14.91 11.78
CA GLY A 337 -19.19 -16.08 12.31
C GLY A 337 -20.69 -15.81 12.35
N SER A 338 -21.48 -16.89 12.32
CA SER A 338 -22.91 -16.81 12.53
C SER A 338 -23.23 -16.30 13.96
N ASN A 339 -24.43 -15.81 14.17
CA ASN A 339 -24.88 -15.32 15.50
C ASN A 339 -25.27 -16.46 16.46
N ASP A 340 -24.82 -17.69 16.21
CA ASP A 340 -25.05 -18.82 17.08
C ASP A 340 -24.12 -18.82 18.30
N SER A 341 -24.50 -19.61 19.33
CA SER A 341 -23.77 -19.72 20.61
C SER A 341 -22.36 -20.29 20.42
N VAL A 342 -22.17 -21.19 19.45
CA VAL A 342 -20.90 -21.85 19.17
C VAL A 342 -19.90 -20.86 18.54
N SER A 343 -20.37 -20.07 17.56
CA SER A 343 -19.55 -19.02 16.94
C SER A 343 -19.19 -17.92 17.93
N GLY A 344 -20.10 -17.62 18.88
CA GLY A 344 -19.83 -16.69 19.98
C GLY A 344 -18.71 -17.18 20.90
N LEU A 345 -18.73 -18.47 21.27
CA LEU A 345 -17.69 -19.09 22.09
C LEU A 345 -16.35 -19.14 21.34
N ALA A 346 -16.35 -19.56 20.09
CA ALA A 346 -15.15 -19.61 19.25
C ALA A 346 -14.47 -18.22 19.14
N ARG A 347 -15.25 -17.16 18.94
CA ARG A 347 -14.72 -15.77 18.94
C ARG A 347 -14.11 -15.36 20.28
N ARG A 348 -14.71 -15.77 21.39
CA ARG A 348 -14.13 -15.50 22.72
C ARG A 348 -12.80 -16.20 22.91
N VAL A 349 -12.69 -17.49 22.56
CA VAL A 349 -11.45 -18.25 22.63
C VAL A 349 -10.39 -17.60 21.74
N TRP A 350 -10.73 -17.25 20.50
CA TRP A 350 -9.82 -16.58 19.59
C TRP A 350 -9.30 -15.24 20.13
N ARG A 351 -10.18 -14.41 20.73
CA ARG A 351 -9.75 -13.15 21.39
C ARG A 351 -8.75 -13.42 22.52
N MET A 352 -9.04 -14.42 23.38
CA MET A 352 -8.15 -14.78 24.46
C MET A 352 -6.77 -15.23 23.94
N GLU A 353 -6.72 -16.01 22.86
CA GLU A 353 -5.46 -16.41 22.22
C GLU A 353 -4.70 -15.18 21.69
N GLN A 354 -5.38 -14.26 21.02
CA GLN A 354 -4.77 -13.03 20.52
C GLN A 354 -4.23 -12.14 21.65
N ASP A 355 -4.97 -12.02 22.73
CA ASP A 355 -4.55 -11.24 23.89
C ASP A 355 -3.38 -11.92 24.62
N ALA A 356 -3.34 -13.25 24.68
CA ALA A 356 -2.19 -14.00 25.21
C ALA A 356 -0.92 -13.80 24.39
N ILE A 357 -1.02 -13.78 23.05
CA ILE A 357 0.11 -13.47 22.15
C ILE A 357 0.63 -12.05 22.42
N ARG A 358 -0.28 -11.06 22.45
CA ARG A 358 0.08 -9.66 22.73
C ARG A 358 0.73 -9.49 24.11
N PHE A 359 0.18 -10.15 25.11
CA PHE A 359 0.73 -10.13 26.46
C PHE A 359 2.14 -10.73 26.49
N SER A 360 2.34 -11.90 25.88
CA SER A 360 3.66 -12.57 25.86
C SER A 360 4.74 -11.74 25.16
N LEU A 361 4.38 -10.97 24.12
CA LEU A 361 5.32 -10.09 23.42
C LEU A 361 5.69 -8.88 24.29
N ARG A 362 4.74 -8.33 25.05
CA ARG A 362 5.00 -7.23 25.99
C ARG A 362 5.89 -7.66 27.16
N GLU A 363 5.71 -8.86 27.68
CA GLU A 363 6.59 -9.46 28.73
C GLU A 363 8.04 -9.56 28.25
N LEU A 364 8.29 -9.80 26.96
CA LEU A 364 9.61 -9.75 26.35
C LEU A 364 10.16 -8.33 26.16
N GLY A 365 9.42 -7.31 26.62
CA GLY A 365 9.78 -5.90 26.43
C GLY A 365 9.68 -5.44 24.99
N ILE A 366 8.79 -6.04 24.19
CA ILE A 366 8.51 -5.60 22.82
C ILE A 366 7.30 -4.66 22.87
N PRO A 367 7.50 -3.35 22.57
CA PRO A 367 6.38 -2.41 22.48
C PRO A 367 5.39 -2.84 21.39
N LEU A 368 4.11 -2.75 21.70
CA LEU A 368 3.03 -3.08 20.80
C LEU A 368 1.96 -1.98 20.85
N VAL A 369 1.70 -1.38 19.70
CA VAL A 369 0.67 -0.35 19.49
C VAL A 369 -0.37 -0.86 18.50
N ARG A 370 -1.63 -0.46 18.67
CA ARG A 370 -2.70 -0.77 17.72
C ARG A 370 -2.91 0.38 16.77
N TRP A 371 -3.16 0.06 15.50
CA TRP A 371 -3.46 1.05 14.47
C TRP A 371 -4.51 0.48 13.50
N ASP A 372 -5.61 1.20 13.35
CA ASP A 372 -6.75 0.82 12.52
C ASP A 372 -6.78 1.48 11.13
N GLY A 373 -5.76 2.29 10.82
CA GLY A 373 -5.67 3.00 9.55
C GLY A 373 -6.47 4.30 9.47
N ARG A 374 -7.31 4.61 10.46
CA ARG A 374 -8.16 5.81 10.44
C ARG A 374 -7.43 7.06 10.93
N GLN A 375 -6.49 6.87 11.84
CA GLN A 375 -5.71 7.92 12.47
C GLN A 375 -4.30 7.99 11.86
N SER A 376 -3.61 9.12 12.08
CA SER A 376 -2.19 9.21 11.79
C SER A 376 -1.41 8.17 12.60
N LEU A 377 -0.38 7.58 12.00
CA LEU A 377 0.55 6.69 12.72
C LEU A 377 1.28 7.39 13.89
N ASP A 378 1.35 8.72 13.86
CA ASP A 378 1.97 9.49 14.95
C ASP A 378 1.25 9.34 16.29
N GLU A 379 -0.07 9.12 16.28
CA GLU A 379 -0.86 8.99 17.50
C GLU A 379 -0.50 7.74 18.31
N PRO A 380 -0.61 6.52 17.78
CA PRO A 380 -0.24 5.32 18.53
C PRO A 380 1.27 5.23 18.79
N LEU A 381 2.10 5.88 17.98
CA LEU A 381 3.55 5.91 18.16
C LEU A 381 4.05 7.01 19.11
N ALA A 382 3.19 7.94 19.53
CA ALA A 382 3.56 9.10 20.35
C ALA A 382 4.44 8.78 21.59
N PRO A 383 4.20 7.67 22.35
CA PRO A 383 5.06 7.33 23.49
C PRO A 383 6.51 7.04 23.11
N TYR A 384 6.76 6.61 21.88
CA TYR A 384 8.06 6.17 21.39
C TYR A 384 8.71 7.16 20.42
N THR A 385 8.03 8.27 20.07
CA THR A 385 8.50 9.25 19.09
C THR A 385 9.02 10.51 19.74
N ARG A 386 9.84 11.27 19.00
CA ARG A 386 10.26 12.64 19.33
C ARG A 386 9.81 13.55 18.17
N ARG A 387 9.19 14.68 18.48
CA ARG A 387 8.93 15.73 17.49
C ARG A 387 10.26 16.21 16.93
N VAL A 388 10.45 16.12 15.64
CA VAL A 388 11.55 16.78 14.95
C VAL A 388 11.15 18.24 14.82
N MET A 389 11.80 19.14 15.59
CA MET A 389 11.71 20.58 15.29
C MET A 389 12.41 20.78 13.94
N VAL A 390 11.64 20.90 12.88
CA VAL A 390 12.13 21.42 11.61
C VAL A 390 12.31 22.93 11.84
N MET A 391 13.54 23.37 12.07
CA MET A 391 13.85 24.79 11.95
C MET A 391 13.58 25.20 10.49
N ARG A 392 12.48 25.91 10.27
CA ARG A 392 12.27 26.64 9.01
C ARG A 392 13.37 27.69 8.93
N ARG A 393 14.27 27.55 7.97
CA ARG A 393 15.11 28.63 7.48
C ARG A 393 14.32 29.52 6.52
#